data_d3aad01e9047dad4dc147ef4a62d8d19
#
_entry.id   d3aad01e9047dad4dc147ef4a62d8d19
#
_cell.length_a   1.000
_cell.length_b   1.000
_cell.length_c   1.000
_cell.angle_alpha   90.00
_cell.angle_beta   90.00
_cell.angle_gamma   90.00
#
_symmetry.space_group_name_H-M   'P 1'
#
loop_
_entity.id
_entity.type
_entity.pdbx_description
1 polymer ?
#
loop_
_entity_poly.entity_id
_entity_poly.type
_entity_poly.pdbx_seq_one_letter_code
_entity_poly.pdbx_strand_id
1 'polypeptide(L)'
;MSKAGLCLLAASTACGVTRAQDVNVPYSTPKVFSGFVEYSNDSSHMLLGYADGRKITAVGASFEKRSFLKQNLAGSWVAEVRPFMSVTDPTMKGISLEFPQEPSYSGIVSFSSAVPVDKPVTNAPLNVILVTQNHVYAGTATYIAGTRSTFVSAFSPLGYKVSLLPNKRFQPFVTGLGGFAVSPRDIPVFNSSAFNFTFEFGAGVQIYRTHTRSCQLEYRYHHLANTGGSAENPGIDSGVFKATYSFGR
;
A
#
# COMPACT_ATOMS: atom_id res chain seq x y z
N MET A 1 2.56 19.23 -12.22
CA MET A 1 1.91 18.03 -12.77
C MET A 1 2.62 16.80 -12.22
N SER A 2 1.93 16.02 -11.40
CA SER A 2 2.50 14.89 -10.65
C SER A 2 2.80 13.73 -11.61
N LYS A 3 3.99 13.10 -11.48
CA LYS A 3 4.43 11.92 -12.24
C LYS A 3 3.51 10.69 -12.09
N ALA A 4 2.53 10.74 -11.20
CA ALA A 4 1.54 9.69 -10.96
C ALA A 4 0.49 9.55 -12.09
N GLY A 5 0.25 10.60 -12.88
CA GLY A 5 -0.73 10.57 -13.97
C GLY A 5 -0.33 9.69 -15.16
N LEU A 6 0.97 9.40 -15.33
CA LEU A 6 1.46 8.69 -16.50
C LEU A 6 1.25 7.16 -16.44
N CYS A 7 1.25 6.57 -15.25
CA CYS A 7 1.05 5.13 -15.09
C CYS A 7 -0.40 4.65 -15.31
N LEU A 8 -1.40 5.50 -14.99
CA LEU A 8 -2.80 5.15 -15.24
C LEU A 8 -3.17 5.20 -16.74
N LEU A 9 -2.56 6.09 -17.51
CA LEU A 9 -2.82 6.18 -18.97
C LEU A 9 -2.25 4.98 -19.75
N ALA A 10 -1.13 4.41 -19.32
CA ALA A 10 -0.54 3.25 -20.00
C ALA A 10 -1.38 1.97 -19.86
N ALA A 11 -2.14 1.83 -18.78
CA ALA A 11 -3.04 0.68 -18.58
C ALA A 11 -4.33 0.78 -19.44
N SER A 12 -4.79 1.98 -19.76
CA SER A 12 -6.04 2.21 -20.49
C SER A 12 -5.92 1.98 -21.99
N THR A 13 -4.74 2.17 -22.58
CA THR A 13 -4.51 1.99 -24.02
C THR A 13 -4.37 0.54 -24.47
N ALA A 14 -4.08 -0.39 -23.56
CA ALA A 14 -3.93 -1.81 -23.89
C ALA A 14 -5.25 -2.58 -24.05
N CYS A 15 -6.38 -2.04 -23.62
CA CYS A 15 -7.71 -2.68 -23.66
C CYS A 15 -8.59 -2.27 -24.85
N GLY A 16 -8.03 -2.01 -26.01
CA GLY A 16 -8.78 -1.65 -27.22
C GLY A 16 -9.89 -2.67 -27.57
N VAL A 17 -11.07 -2.16 -27.87
CA VAL A 17 -12.31 -2.92 -28.18
C VAL A 17 -12.16 -3.67 -29.49
N THR A 18 -12.26 -5.00 -29.46
CA THR A 18 -12.42 -5.83 -30.67
C THR A 18 -13.62 -6.78 -30.54
N ARG A 19 -14.30 -6.92 -31.66
CA ARG A 19 -15.56 -7.58 -32.05
C ARG A 19 -16.04 -8.78 -31.21
N ALA A 20 -17.37 -8.90 -31.23
CA ALA A 20 -18.20 -9.99 -30.70
C ALA A 20 -17.71 -11.38 -31.12
N GLN A 21 -17.54 -12.27 -30.18
CA GLN A 21 -17.30 -13.70 -30.38
C GLN A 21 -18.23 -14.53 -29.54
N ASP A 22 -18.53 -15.71 -30.05
CA ASP A 22 -19.43 -16.78 -29.65
C ASP A 22 -20.00 -16.78 -28.20
N VAL A 23 -21.31 -16.90 -28.16
CA VAL A 23 -22.19 -16.70 -27.00
C VAL A 23 -22.07 -17.79 -25.91
N ASN A 24 -21.34 -18.89 -26.13
CA ASN A 24 -21.37 -20.06 -25.26
C ASN A 24 -20.05 -20.46 -24.58
N VAL A 25 -18.94 -19.78 -24.82
CA VAL A 25 -17.66 -20.10 -24.18
C VAL A 25 -17.42 -19.15 -23.02
N PRO A 26 -17.24 -19.63 -21.77
CA PRO A 26 -16.95 -18.75 -20.66
C PRO A 26 -15.61 -18.04 -20.85
N TYR A 27 -15.56 -16.75 -20.52
CA TYR A 27 -14.32 -15.99 -20.53
C TYR A 27 -13.35 -16.42 -19.41
N SER A 28 -13.88 -17.06 -18.36
CA SER A 28 -13.06 -17.57 -17.24
C SER A 28 -12.30 -18.84 -17.65
N THR A 29 -10.98 -18.82 -17.54
CA THR A 29 -10.10 -19.98 -17.77
C THR A 29 -9.80 -20.72 -16.45
N PRO A 30 -9.42 -22.03 -16.49
CA PRO A 30 -9.13 -22.81 -15.29
C PRO A 30 -7.92 -22.31 -14.50
N LYS A 31 -6.91 -21.79 -15.18
CA LYS A 31 -5.69 -21.25 -14.60
C LYS A 31 -5.37 -19.90 -15.22
N VAL A 32 -4.98 -18.94 -14.40
CA VAL A 32 -4.64 -17.59 -14.84
C VAL A 32 -3.32 -17.18 -14.18
N PHE A 33 -2.38 -16.70 -15.00
CA PHE A 33 -1.16 -16.03 -14.54
C PHE A 33 -1.29 -14.54 -14.85
N SER A 34 -0.83 -13.71 -13.93
CA SER A 34 -0.97 -12.26 -14.09
C SER A 34 0.26 -11.53 -13.58
N GLY A 35 0.54 -10.38 -14.21
CA GLY A 35 1.42 -9.35 -13.67
C GLY A 35 0.58 -8.16 -13.21
N PHE A 36 0.99 -7.48 -12.14
CA PHE A 36 0.25 -6.35 -11.61
C PHE A 36 1.16 -5.25 -11.05
N VAL A 37 0.60 -4.06 -10.95
CA VAL A 37 1.15 -2.92 -10.23
C VAL A 37 0.14 -2.43 -9.22
N GLU A 38 0.64 -1.95 -8.06
CA GLU A 38 -0.17 -1.42 -6.97
C GLU A 38 0.33 -0.04 -6.55
N TYR A 39 -0.61 0.80 -6.12
CA TYR A 39 -0.33 2.14 -5.65
C TYR A 39 -1.30 2.58 -4.57
N SER A 40 -0.74 3.13 -3.48
CA SER A 40 -1.46 3.90 -2.46
C SER A 40 -0.66 5.17 -2.18
N ASN A 41 -1.33 6.31 -2.11
CA ASN A 41 -0.68 7.59 -1.84
C ASN A 41 -0.70 7.99 -0.37
N ASP A 42 -1.46 7.26 0.45
CA ASP A 42 -1.62 7.53 1.87
C ASP A 42 -2.08 6.29 2.63
N SER A 43 -1.79 6.27 3.93
CA SER A 43 -2.39 5.37 4.90
C SER A 43 -3.10 6.21 5.95
N SER A 44 -4.18 5.67 6.50
CA SER A 44 -4.97 6.32 7.53
C SER A 44 -5.61 5.27 8.43
N HIS A 45 -6.06 5.66 9.61
CA HIS A 45 -6.82 4.75 10.46
C HIS A 45 -8.18 4.43 9.80
N MET A 46 -8.22 3.31 9.07
CA MET A 46 -9.45 2.85 8.41
C MET A 46 -10.21 1.84 9.26
N LEU A 47 -9.53 0.78 9.71
CA LEU A 47 -10.13 -0.31 10.49
C LEU A 47 -9.24 -0.75 11.66
N LEU A 48 -7.99 -1.09 11.42
CA LEU A 48 -7.10 -1.77 12.37
C LEU A 48 -5.79 -1.02 12.59
N GLY A 49 -5.24 -0.37 11.56
CA GLY A 49 -3.96 0.32 11.62
C GLY A 49 -4.10 1.77 12.11
N TYR A 50 -3.06 2.26 12.76
CA TYR A 50 -2.97 3.62 13.30
C TYR A 50 -1.85 4.45 12.66
N ALA A 51 -1.00 3.81 11.86
CA ALA A 51 0.13 4.45 11.22
C ALA A 51 -0.33 5.22 9.96
N ASP A 52 -0.31 6.55 10.04
CA ASP A 52 -0.80 7.45 8.99
C ASP A 52 0.32 7.92 8.06
N GLY A 53 -0.06 8.41 6.87
CA GLY A 53 0.83 9.10 5.94
C GLY A 53 1.82 8.20 5.19
N ARG A 54 1.57 6.88 5.13
CA ARG A 54 2.42 5.95 4.38
C ARG A 54 1.98 5.83 2.93
N LYS A 55 2.98 5.72 2.05
CA LYS A 55 2.74 5.45 0.63
C LYS A 55 3.23 4.05 0.31
N ILE A 56 2.45 3.33 -0.49
CA ILE A 56 2.78 1.97 -0.93
C ILE A 56 2.82 1.95 -2.45
N THR A 57 3.89 1.38 -3.00
CA THR A 57 3.97 1.00 -4.41
C THR A 57 4.47 -0.42 -4.50
N ALA A 58 3.88 -1.22 -5.37
CA ALA A 58 4.34 -2.60 -5.57
C ALA A 58 4.24 -3.03 -7.04
N VAL A 59 5.10 -3.99 -7.38
CA VAL A 59 5.03 -4.77 -8.62
C VAL A 59 5.02 -6.23 -8.23
N GLY A 60 4.13 -7.00 -8.85
CA GLY A 60 3.98 -8.40 -8.48
C GLY A 60 3.41 -9.27 -9.57
N ALA A 61 3.27 -10.55 -9.22
CA ALA A 61 2.64 -11.56 -10.03
C ALA A 61 1.61 -12.33 -9.21
N SER A 62 0.57 -12.82 -9.88
CA SER A 62 -0.44 -13.66 -9.27
C SER A 62 -0.71 -14.91 -10.08
N PHE A 63 -1.14 -15.95 -9.37
CA PHE A 63 -1.65 -17.17 -9.93
C PHE A 63 -3.07 -17.40 -9.41
N GLU A 64 -4.03 -17.61 -10.32
CA GLU A 64 -5.40 -17.96 -9.97
C GLU A 64 -5.70 -19.38 -10.48
N LYS A 65 -6.37 -20.18 -9.64
CA LYS A 65 -6.88 -21.51 -10.00
C LYS A 65 -8.37 -21.54 -9.71
N ARG A 66 -9.19 -21.71 -10.76
CA ARG A 66 -10.63 -21.79 -10.63
C ARG A 66 -11.02 -23.01 -9.79
N SER A 67 -11.85 -22.81 -8.77
CA SER A 67 -12.40 -23.83 -7.90
C SER A 67 -13.80 -24.28 -8.33
N PHE A 68 -14.63 -23.33 -8.81
CA PHE A 68 -15.92 -23.66 -9.39
C PHE A 68 -16.33 -22.66 -10.48
N LEU A 69 -17.27 -23.08 -11.32
CA LEU A 69 -17.92 -22.25 -12.34
C LEU A 69 -19.42 -22.59 -12.36
N LYS A 70 -20.25 -21.58 -12.18
CA LYS A 70 -21.70 -21.61 -12.34
C LYS A 70 -22.12 -20.58 -13.37
N GLN A 71 -23.38 -20.57 -13.79
CA GLN A 71 -23.89 -19.68 -14.82
C GLN A 71 -23.57 -18.19 -14.57
N ASN A 72 -23.73 -17.72 -13.33
CA ASN A 72 -23.55 -16.31 -12.96
C ASN A 72 -22.41 -16.07 -11.97
N LEU A 73 -21.66 -17.09 -11.57
CA LEU A 73 -20.68 -17.01 -10.51
C LEU A 73 -19.51 -17.94 -10.79
N ALA A 74 -18.29 -17.43 -10.58
CA ALA A 74 -17.07 -18.23 -10.58
C ALA A 74 -16.26 -17.95 -9.32
N GLY A 75 -15.66 -18.99 -8.74
CA GLY A 75 -14.73 -18.87 -7.62
C GLY A 75 -13.36 -19.35 -8.02
N SER A 76 -12.32 -18.68 -7.52
CA SER A 76 -10.92 -19.01 -7.77
C SER A 76 -10.06 -18.83 -6.53
N TRP A 77 -9.18 -19.79 -6.28
CA TRP A 77 -8.06 -19.61 -5.37
C TRP A 77 -7.04 -18.66 -6.01
N VAL A 78 -6.49 -17.77 -5.20
CA VAL A 78 -5.51 -16.76 -5.63
C VAL A 78 -4.29 -16.84 -4.75
N ALA A 79 -3.12 -16.79 -5.36
CA ALA A 79 -1.85 -16.55 -4.66
C ALA A 79 -1.14 -15.39 -5.33
N GLU A 80 -0.56 -14.49 -4.52
CA GLU A 80 0.14 -13.28 -5.01
C GLU A 80 1.54 -13.19 -4.42
N VAL A 81 2.50 -12.77 -5.23
CA VAL A 81 3.85 -12.43 -4.80
C VAL A 81 4.17 -11.00 -5.22
N ARG A 82 4.72 -10.23 -4.30
CA ARG A 82 5.24 -8.87 -4.48
C ARG A 82 6.72 -8.85 -4.17
N PRO A 83 7.57 -9.22 -5.13
CA PRO A 83 9.02 -9.22 -4.91
C PRO A 83 9.56 -7.82 -4.65
N PHE A 84 8.89 -6.80 -5.19
CA PHE A 84 9.26 -5.40 -5.06
C PHE A 84 8.07 -4.59 -4.57
N MET A 85 8.03 -4.30 -3.28
CA MET A 85 7.13 -3.36 -2.66
C MET A 85 7.96 -2.28 -1.96
N SER A 86 7.56 -1.03 -2.06
CA SER A 86 8.16 0.09 -1.34
C SER A 86 7.12 0.67 -0.40
N VAL A 87 7.45 0.73 0.88
CA VAL A 87 6.70 1.45 1.90
C VAL A 87 7.48 2.72 2.22
N THR A 88 6.86 3.88 2.03
CA THR A 88 7.45 5.17 2.35
C THR A 88 6.81 5.71 3.61
N ASP A 89 7.60 5.78 4.69
CA ASP A 89 7.20 6.23 6.01
C ASP A 89 7.48 7.72 6.20
N PRO A 90 6.61 8.48 6.91
CA PRO A 90 6.97 9.78 7.44
C PRO A 90 8.04 9.62 8.53
N THR A 91 8.96 10.57 8.59
CA THR A 91 10.05 10.57 9.56
C THR A 91 10.24 11.95 10.17
N MET A 92 10.87 11.98 11.34
CA MET A 92 11.40 13.17 11.97
C MET A 92 12.94 13.15 11.82
N LYS A 93 13.52 14.21 11.22
CA LYS A 93 14.95 14.36 10.98
C LYS A 93 15.66 15.16 12.08
N GLY A 94 14.93 15.98 12.79
CA GLY A 94 15.47 16.85 13.81
C GLY A 94 14.44 17.85 14.32
N ILE A 95 14.92 18.78 15.12
CA ILE A 95 14.14 19.87 15.73
C ILE A 95 14.91 21.17 15.51
N SER A 96 14.24 22.19 14.96
CA SER A 96 14.73 23.56 14.93
C SER A 96 14.28 24.28 16.17
N LEU A 97 15.18 24.95 16.86
CA LEU A 97 14.92 25.71 18.11
C LEU A 97 15.25 27.18 17.85
N GLU A 98 14.36 28.06 18.30
CA GLU A 98 14.51 29.50 18.20
C GLU A 98 14.14 30.17 19.55
N PHE A 99 15.09 30.92 20.12
CA PHE A 99 14.93 31.72 21.35
C PHE A 99 15.25 33.18 21.02
N PRO A 100 14.26 34.04 20.84
CA PRO A 100 14.47 35.43 20.37
C PRO A 100 14.94 36.39 21.46
N GLN A 101 14.92 36.00 22.75
CA GLN A 101 15.41 36.86 23.84
C GLN A 101 16.93 36.99 23.81
N GLU A 102 17.43 38.16 24.22
CA GLU A 102 18.88 38.40 24.33
C GLU A 102 19.54 37.66 25.50
N PRO A 103 20.67 36.99 25.29
CA PRO A 103 21.29 36.71 23.99
C PRO A 103 20.41 35.72 23.16
N SER A 104 20.08 36.11 21.93
CA SER A 104 19.25 35.26 21.06
C SER A 104 19.99 34.00 20.67
N TYR A 105 19.28 32.90 20.62
CA TYR A 105 19.82 31.61 20.21
C TYR A 105 18.90 30.96 19.15
N SER A 106 19.51 30.49 18.08
CA SER A 106 18.85 29.61 17.12
C SER A 106 19.73 28.43 16.81
N GLY A 107 19.17 27.27 16.66
CA GLY A 107 19.94 26.08 16.36
C GLY A 107 19.09 24.93 15.86
N ILE A 108 19.74 23.97 15.24
CA ILE A 108 19.13 22.74 14.73
C ILE A 108 19.74 21.57 15.48
N VAL A 109 18.89 20.79 16.12
CA VAL A 109 19.27 19.48 16.66
C VAL A 109 18.90 18.44 15.61
N SER A 110 19.89 17.97 14.86
CA SER A 110 19.70 16.91 13.85
C SER A 110 19.87 15.55 14.48
N PHE A 111 19.01 14.61 14.11
CA PHE A 111 19.20 13.21 14.50
C PHE A 111 20.19 12.52 13.57
N SER A 112 21.00 11.61 14.10
CA SER A 112 21.97 10.81 13.34
C SER A 112 21.31 9.95 12.26
N SER A 113 20.05 9.57 12.47
CA SER A 113 19.21 8.91 11.49
C SER A 113 17.77 9.43 11.58
N ALA A 114 17.07 9.47 10.44
CA ALA A 114 15.65 9.86 10.44
C ALA A 114 14.82 8.83 11.21
N VAL A 115 14.06 9.31 12.20
CA VAL A 115 13.22 8.49 13.08
C VAL A 115 11.84 8.36 12.46
N PRO A 116 11.35 7.14 12.12
CA PRO A 116 9.98 6.94 11.65
C PRO A 116 8.99 7.27 12.77
N VAL A 117 7.87 7.86 12.39
CA VAL A 117 6.81 8.30 13.30
C VAL A 117 5.47 7.71 12.89
N ASP A 118 4.55 7.52 13.85
CA ASP A 118 3.21 6.96 13.57
C ASP A 118 2.40 7.85 12.65
N LYS A 119 2.53 9.16 12.84
CA LYS A 119 1.83 10.18 12.05
C LYS A 119 2.83 11.19 11.50
N PRO A 120 2.55 11.77 10.34
CA PRO A 120 3.37 12.87 9.82
C PRO A 120 3.50 13.98 10.85
N VAL A 121 4.73 14.43 11.10
CA VAL A 121 4.98 15.56 11.99
C VAL A 121 4.52 16.85 11.33
N THR A 122 3.87 17.70 12.11
CA THR A 122 3.44 19.02 11.64
C THR A 122 4.59 20.00 11.82
N ASN A 123 4.73 20.94 10.86
CA ASN A 123 5.67 22.04 10.98
C ASN A 123 5.15 23.18 11.88
N ALA A 124 4.10 22.95 12.67
CA ALA A 124 3.60 23.93 13.60
C ALA A 124 4.60 24.14 14.73
N PRO A 125 4.97 25.39 15.04
CA PRO A 125 5.89 25.67 16.13
C PRO A 125 5.23 25.34 17.48
N LEU A 126 6.01 24.67 18.33
CA LEU A 126 5.63 24.40 19.72
C LEU A 126 6.33 25.41 20.62
N ASN A 127 5.62 26.00 21.58
CA ASN A 127 6.23 26.86 22.57
C ASN A 127 7.09 25.99 23.53
N VAL A 128 8.33 26.38 23.69
CA VAL A 128 9.30 25.70 24.56
C VAL A 128 9.94 26.69 25.52
N ILE A 129 10.33 26.21 26.68
CA ILE A 129 11.05 27.00 27.70
C ILE A 129 12.38 26.30 27.94
N LEU A 130 13.46 27.07 27.78
CA LEU A 130 14.80 26.65 28.17
C LEU A 130 15.15 27.31 29.50
N VAL A 131 15.39 26.50 30.51
CA VAL A 131 15.82 26.95 31.84
C VAL A 131 17.31 26.67 31.99
N THR A 132 18.09 27.73 32.19
CA THR A 132 19.51 27.63 32.58
C THR A 132 19.67 28.04 34.01
N GLN A 133 20.86 27.94 34.59
CA GLN A 133 21.12 28.30 35.99
C GLN A 133 20.70 29.74 36.31
N ASN A 134 20.76 30.67 35.37
CA ASN A 134 20.57 32.10 35.60
C ASN A 134 19.46 32.75 34.78
N HIS A 135 18.90 32.04 33.79
CA HIS A 135 17.94 32.64 32.85
C HIS A 135 16.87 31.63 32.39
N VAL A 136 15.70 32.14 32.13
CA VAL A 136 14.57 31.41 31.51
C VAL A 136 14.34 32.02 30.13
N TYR A 137 14.46 31.20 29.10
CA TYR A 137 14.23 31.60 27.70
C TYR A 137 12.92 30.98 27.23
N ALA A 138 12.04 31.80 26.68
CA ALA A 138 10.87 31.32 25.95
C ALA A 138 11.20 31.28 24.47
N GLY A 139 10.86 30.23 23.80
CA GLY A 139 11.17 30.05 22.39
C GLY A 139 10.21 29.11 21.69
N THR A 140 10.53 28.77 20.47
CA THR A 140 9.77 27.83 19.66
C THR A 140 10.64 26.66 19.21
N ALA A 141 10.02 25.47 19.16
CA ALA A 141 10.58 24.27 18.56
C ALA A 141 9.73 23.85 17.37
N THR A 142 10.36 23.61 16.22
CA THR A 142 9.70 23.16 15.02
C THR A 142 10.32 21.83 14.58
N TYR A 143 9.48 20.81 14.37
CA TYR A 143 9.94 19.52 13.88
C TYR A 143 10.35 19.60 12.43
N ILE A 144 11.49 18.97 12.10
CA ILE A 144 11.98 18.84 10.72
C ILE A 144 11.48 17.50 10.17
N ALA A 145 10.45 17.60 9.30
CA ALA A 145 9.86 16.45 8.66
C ALA A 145 10.77 15.84 7.58
N GLY A 146 10.61 14.56 7.34
CA GLY A 146 11.24 13.82 6.26
C GLY A 146 10.45 12.61 5.85
N THR A 147 11.00 11.83 4.94
CA THR A 147 10.46 10.54 4.52
C THR A 147 11.57 9.50 4.42
N ARG A 148 11.21 8.24 4.63
CA ARG A 148 12.09 7.09 4.48
C ARG A 148 11.38 6.00 3.69
N SER A 149 11.96 5.54 2.60
CA SER A 149 11.45 4.38 1.86
C SER A 149 12.14 3.10 2.30
N THR A 150 11.35 2.06 2.50
CA THR A 150 11.80 0.71 2.85
C THR A 150 11.32 -0.26 1.78
N PHE A 151 12.24 -1.04 1.21
CA PHE A 151 11.87 -2.12 0.31
C PHE A 151 11.38 -3.31 1.12
N VAL A 152 10.31 -3.93 0.63
CA VAL A 152 9.61 -5.02 1.28
C VAL A 152 9.33 -6.08 0.22
N SER A 153 9.42 -7.34 0.59
CA SER A 153 8.90 -8.46 -0.22
C SER A 153 7.70 -9.06 0.48
N ALA A 154 6.61 -9.29 -0.27
CA ALA A 154 5.40 -9.87 0.32
C ALA A 154 4.90 -11.07 -0.48
N PHE A 155 4.27 -12.01 0.24
CA PHE A 155 3.65 -13.19 -0.33
C PHE A 155 2.31 -13.45 0.34
N SER A 156 1.25 -13.53 -0.47
CA SER A 156 -0.12 -13.82 -0.04
C SER A 156 -0.55 -15.18 -0.62
N PRO A 157 -0.25 -16.31 0.06
CA PRO A 157 -0.57 -17.65 -0.43
C PRO A 157 -2.06 -18.00 -0.31
N LEU A 158 -2.76 -17.34 0.60
CA LEU A 158 -4.17 -17.64 0.94
C LEU A 158 -5.05 -16.52 0.39
N GLY A 159 -5.60 -16.73 -0.78
CA GLY A 159 -6.52 -15.79 -1.39
C GLY A 159 -7.70 -16.47 -2.06
N TYR A 160 -8.81 -15.75 -2.12
CA TYR A 160 -10.00 -16.19 -2.83
C TYR A 160 -10.66 -15.03 -3.56
N LYS A 161 -11.05 -15.29 -4.81
CA LYS A 161 -11.74 -14.34 -5.69
C LYS A 161 -13.07 -14.91 -6.11
N VAL A 162 -14.11 -14.10 -6.02
CA VAL A 162 -15.45 -14.42 -6.51
C VAL A 162 -15.79 -13.45 -7.63
N SER A 163 -16.01 -13.96 -8.83
CA SER A 163 -16.34 -13.17 -10.03
C SER A 163 -17.78 -13.40 -10.42
N LEU A 164 -18.47 -12.33 -10.75
CA LEU A 164 -19.83 -12.35 -11.27
C LEU A 164 -19.80 -12.41 -12.80
N LEU A 165 -20.85 -12.98 -13.41
CA LEU A 165 -21.09 -13.03 -14.85
C LEU A 165 -19.92 -13.64 -15.65
N PRO A 166 -19.43 -14.86 -15.31
CA PRO A 166 -18.22 -15.44 -15.92
C PRO A 166 -18.35 -15.68 -17.43
N ASN A 167 -19.54 -15.63 -18.00
CA ASN A 167 -19.83 -15.74 -19.43
C ASN A 167 -19.82 -14.39 -20.16
N LYS A 168 -19.59 -13.28 -19.44
CA LYS A 168 -19.53 -11.92 -20.00
C LYS A 168 -18.10 -11.40 -20.05
N ARG A 169 -17.83 -10.48 -20.98
CA ARG A 169 -16.51 -9.81 -21.08
C ARG A 169 -16.21 -8.91 -19.89
N PHE A 170 -17.24 -8.35 -19.26
CA PHE A 170 -17.13 -7.48 -18.09
C PHE A 170 -17.60 -8.28 -16.86
N GLN A 171 -16.67 -8.49 -15.94
CA GLN A 171 -16.90 -9.33 -14.77
C GLN A 171 -16.53 -8.55 -13.50
N PRO A 172 -17.50 -8.04 -12.75
CA PRO A 172 -17.27 -7.57 -11.40
C PRO A 172 -16.78 -8.71 -10.50
N PHE A 173 -15.89 -8.39 -9.56
CA PHE A 173 -15.38 -9.38 -8.62
C PHE A 173 -15.09 -8.78 -7.25
N VAL A 174 -15.00 -9.65 -6.25
CA VAL A 174 -14.46 -9.37 -4.93
C VAL A 174 -13.34 -10.33 -4.63
N THR A 175 -12.34 -9.87 -3.86
CA THR A 175 -11.20 -10.69 -3.42
C THR A 175 -10.95 -10.52 -1.93
N GLY A 176 -10.39 -11.58 -1.32
CA GLY A 176 -9.78 -11.53 0.00
C GLY A 176 -8.48 -12.31 -0.02
N LEU A 177 -7.42 -11.79 0.62
CA LEU A 177 -6.11 -12.43 0.70
C LEU A 177 -5.55 -12.31 2.11
N GLY A 178 -4.76 -13.31 2.48
CA GLY A 178 -3.95 -13.33 3.69
C GLY A 178 -2.52 -13.76 3.37
N GLY A 179 -1.56 -13.14 4.00
CA GLY A 179 -0.17 -13.39 3.72
C GLY A 179 0.78 -12.75 4.73
N PHE A 180 2.01 -12.54 4.29
CA PHE A 180 3.07 -11.93 5.09
C PHE A 180 4.00 -11.09 4.23
N ALA A 181 4.68 -10.17 4.89
CA ALA A 181 5.66 -9.28 4.31
C ALA A 181 6.94 -9.29 5.14
N VAL A 182 8.08 -9.19 4.47
CA VAL A 182 9.41 -9.16 5.09
C VAL A 182 10.17 -7.94 4.58
N SER A 183 10.79 -7.22 5.50
CA SER A 183 11.59 -6.02 5.23
C SER A 183 12.98 -6.14 5.88
N PRO A 184 14.00 -5.39 5.40
CA PRO A 184 15.34 -5.39 5.99
C PRO A 184 15.42 -4.62 7.33
N ARG A 185 14.33 -3.99 7.76
CA ARG A 185 14.22 -3.21 9.00
C ARG A 185 12.78 -3.16 9.48
N ASP A 186 12.57 -2.72 10.70
CA ASP A 186 11.26 -2.55 11.29
C ASP A 186 10.39 -1.57 10.49
N ILE A 187 9.14 -1.94 10.27
CA ILE A 187 8.07 -1.15 9.69
C ILE A 187 6.78 -1.35 10.48
N PRO A 188 5.96 -0.29 10.66
CA PRO A 188 6.14 1.08 10.16
C PRO A 188 7.07 1.95 11.02
N VAL A 189 7.31 1.60 12.27
CA VAL A 189 8.07 2.43 13.22
C VAL A 189 9.22 1.64 13.84
N PHE A 190 10.04 2.31 14.64
CA PHE A 190 11.10 1.68 15.41
C PHE A 190 10.51 0.74 16.48
N ASN A 191 11.17 -0.37 16.77
CA ASN A 191 10.69 -1.45 17.65
C ASN A 191 9.37 -2.13 17.20
N SER A 192 8.93 -1.95 15.97
CA SER A 192 7.93 -2.78 15.31
C SER A 192 8.55 -4.12 14.89
N SER A 193 8.27 -4.60 13.70
CA SER A 193 8.83 -5.86 13.19
C SER A 193 9.28 -5.73 11.75
N ALA A 194 10.36 -6.45 11.40
CA ALA A 194 10.75 -6.70 10.02
C ALA A 194 9.88 -7.77 9.34
N PHE A 195 9.15 -8.57 10.12
CA PHE A 195 8.18 -9.54 9.65
C PHE A 195 6.77 -9.10 10.05
N ASN A 196 5.88 -8.95 9.05
CA ASN A 196 4.52 -8.51 9.24
C ASN A 196 3.56 -9.45 8.52
N PHE A 197 2.36 -9.61 9.07
CA PHE A 197 1.25 -10.24 8.38
C PHE A 197 0.51 -9.24 7.52
N THR A 198 -0.07 -9.73 6.41
CA THR A 198 -0.93 -8.92 5.54
C THR A 198 -2.32 -9.51 5.48
N PHE A 199 -3.30 -8.64 5.50
CA PHE A 199 -4.70 -8.97 5.27
C PHE A 199 -5.27 -7.97 4.26
N GLU A 200 -5.91 -8.49 3.22
CA GLU A 200 -6.41 -7.67 2.13
C GLU A 200 -7.82 -8.11 1.74
N PHE A 201 -8.67 -7.13 1.44
CA PHE A 201 -9.94 -7.40 0.77
C PHE A 201 -10.27 -6.25 -0.16
N GLY A 202 -10.91 -6.57 -1.28
CA GLY A 202 -11.19 -5.57 -2.30
C GLY A 202 -12.27 -5.98 -3.27
N ALA A 203 -12.61 -5.02 -4.12
CA ALA A 203 -13.54 -5.20 -5.22
C ALA A 203 -12.99 -4.57 -6.48
N GLY A 204 -13.35 -5.13 -7.62
CA GLY A 204 -12.86 -4.66 -8.88
C GLY A 204 -13.67 -5.14 -10.07
N VAL A 205 -13.15 -4.83 -11.23
CA VAL A 205 -13.70 -5.27 -12.51
C VAL A 205 -12.62 -5.91 -13.36
N GLN A 206 -12.96 -7.02 -13.99
CA GLN A 206 -12.14 -7.71 -14.96
C GLN A 206 -12.77 -7.57 -16.33
N ILE A 207 -11.97 -7.10 -17.32
CA ILE A 207 -12.41 -6.88 -18.69
C ILE A 207 -11.61 -7.79 -19.62
N TYR A 208 -12.28 -8.72 -20.24
CA TYR A 208 -11.66 -9.68 -21.15
C TYR A 208 -11.51 -9.09 -22.57
N ARG A 209 -10.28 -9.11 -23.05
CA ARG A 209 -9.97 -8.80 -24.45
C ARG A 209 -10.25 -10.02 -25.33
N THR A 210 -9.81 -11.19 -24.87
CA THR A 210 -10.05 -12.50 -25.48
C THR A 210 -10.45 -13.48 -24.38
N HIS A 211 -10.79 -14.72 -24.69
CA HIS A 211 -11.07 -15.76 -23.68
C HIS A 211 -9.90 -16.06 -22.74
N THR A 212 -8.67 -15.70 -23.13
CA THR A 212 -7.44 -15.99 -22.38
C THR A 212 -6.70 -14.76 -21.88
N ARG A 213 -7.12 -13.54 -22.24
CA ARG A 213 -6.43 -12.30 -21.87
C ARG A 213 -7.41 -11.28 -21.32
N SER A 214 -7.08 -10.70 -20.18
CA SER A 214 -7.90 -9.69 -19.55
C SER A 214 -7.06 -8.63 -18.83
N CYS A 215 -7.68 -7.46 -18.62
CA CYS A 215 -7.20 -6.43 -17.69
C CYS A 215 -8.13 -6.42 -16.49
N GLN A 216 -7.58 -6.09 -15.30
CA GLN A 216 -8.35 -5.92 -14.07
C GLN A 216 -7.98 -4.58 -13.45
N LEU A 217 -8.98 -3.91 -12.90
CA LEU A 217 -8.81 -2.76 -12.02
C LEU A 217 -9.50 -3.08 -10.72
N GLU A 218 -8.80 -2.90 -9.61
CA GLU A 218 -9.26 -3.25 -8.29
C GLU A 218 -8.90 -2.15 -7.29
N TYR A 219 -9.77 -1.91 -6.33
CA TYR A 219 -9.48 -1.14 -5.13
C TYR A 219 -9.52 -2.08 -3.94
N ARG A 220 -8.47 -2.05 -3.13
CA ARG A 220 -8.26 -2.93 -2.00
C ARG A 220 -8.02 -2.17 -0.72
N TYR A 221 -8.62 -2.60 0.36
CA TYR A 221 -8.10 -2.39 1.70
C TYR A 221 -6.91 -3.33 1.90
N HIS A 222 -5.79 -2.80 2.34
CA HIS A 222 -4.59 -3.54 2.67
C HIS A 222 -4.17 -3.18 4.10
N HIS A 223 -4.12 -4.19 4.96
CA HIS A 223 -3.63 -4.10 6.32
C HIS A 223 -2.31 -4.83 6.47
N LEU A 224 -1.35 -4.21 7.14
CA LEU A 224 -0.03 -4.78 7.46
C LEU A 224 0.26 -4.55 8.93
N ALA A 225 0.55 -5.61 9.70
CA ALA A 225 0.83 -5.56 11.13
C ALA A 225 1.62 -6.78 11.61
N ASN A 226 2.31 -6.65 12.71
CA ASN A 226 3.12 -7.73 13.32
C ASN A 226 2.35 -8.61 14.32
N THR A 227 1.03 -8.42 14.45
CA THR A 227 0.14 -9.18 15.36
C THR A 227 0.57 -9.15 16.84
N GLY A 228 1.29 -8.11 17.27
CA GLY A 228 1.74 -7.95 18.66
C GLY A 228 3.00 -8.74 19.00
N GLY A 229 3.74 -9.23 17.98
CA GLY A 229 5.01 -9.93 18.18
C GLY A 229 6.21 -9.03 18.52
N SER A 230 5.99 -7.71 18.63
CA SER A 230 7.00 -6.69 18.97
C SER A 230 6.44 -5.65 19.95
N ALA A 231 7.32 -4.81 20.48
CA ALA A 231 6.93 -3.79 21.46
C ALA A 231 5.95 -2.76 20.89
N GLU A 232 6.09 -2.43 19.60
CA GLU A 232 5.23 -1.49 18.88
C GLU A 232 4.49 -2.22 17.75
N ASN A 233 3.20 -1.94 17.59
CA ASN A 233 2.36 -2.50 16.53
C ASN A 233 1.28 -1.51 16.08
N PRO A 234 1.64 -0.35 15.54
CA PRO A 234 0.64 0.61 15.07
C PRO A 234 -0.14 0.13 13.85
N GLY A 235 0.38 -0.85 13.10
CA GLY A 235 -0.22 -1.34 11.86
C GLY A 235 -0.34 -0.27 10.78
N ILE A 236 -0.44 -0.68 9.52
CA ILE A 236 -0.67 0.21 8.37
C ILE A 236 -1.97 -0.21 7.70
N ASP A 237 -2.92 0.73 7.58
CA ASP A 237 -4.11 0.58 6.76
C ASP A 237 -3.97 1.43 5.50
N SER A 238 -4.14 0.84 4.34
CA SER A 238 -4.02 1.57 3.07
C SER A 238 -5.12 1.17 2.10
N GLY A 239 -5.70 2.17 1.43
CA GLY A 239 -6.49 1.95 0.24
C GLY A 239 -5.56 1.84 -0.98
N VAL A 240 -5.53 0.68 -1.61
CA VAL A 240 -4.59 0.37 -2.70
C VAL A 240 -5.34 0.23 -4.02
N PHE A 241 -4.92 0.99 -5.02
CA PHE A 241 -5.32 0.78 -6.41
C PHE A 241 -4.41 -0.25 -7.06
N LYS A 242 -5.01 -1.26 -7.69
CA LYS A 242 -4.29 -2.33 -8.38
C LYS A 242 -4.73 -2.43 -9.83
N ALA A 243 -3.76 -2.44 -10.74
CA ALA A 243 -3.96 -2.73 -12.15
C ALA A 243 -3.25 -4.04 -12.51
N THR A 244 -3.98 -4.94 -13.17
CA THR A 244 -3.50 -6.30 -13.47
C THR A 244 -3.70 -6.62 -14.94
N TYR A 245 -2.73 -7.29 -15.55
CA TYR A 245 -2.87 -7.92 -16.85
C TYR A 245 -2.74 -9.44 -16.71
N SER A 246 -3.69 -10.17 -17.26
CA SER A 246 -3.86 -11.61 -17.02
C SER A 246 -3.80 -12.43 -18.30
N PHE A 247 -3.17 -13.61 -18.16
CA PHE A 247 -3.03 -14.64 -19.19
C PHE A 247 -3.67 -15.93 -18.65
N GLY A 248 -4.78 -16.35 -19.26
CA GLY A 248 -5.46 -17.61 -18.92
C GLY A 248 -4.99 -18.78 -19.76
N ARG A 249 -5.11 -19.97 -19.18
CA ARG A 249 -4.84 -21.25 -19.82
C ARG A 249 -5.89 -22.28 -19.47
#